data_82129edfa1fef77aeed29f8faf631bdc
#
_entry.id   82129edfa1fef77aeed29f8faf631bdc
#
_cell.length_a   1.000
_cell.length_b   1.000
_cell.length_c   1.000
_cell.angle_alpha   90.00
_cell.angle_beta   90.00
_cell.angle_gamma   90.00
#
_symmetry.space_group_name_H-M   'P 1'
#
loop_
_entity.id
_entity.type
_entity.pdbx_description
1 polymer ?
#
loop_
_entity_poly.entity_id
_entity_poly.type
_entity_poly.pdbx_seq_one_letter_code
_entity_poly.pdbx_strand_id
1 'polypeptide(L)'
;MDNPFVKTVDTIAETISNEIKVNQEEVFRFLMEPVKEEYADFSFPIKRFLNNPESIVLKIYDSLKSKNLKIVNIELISGFLNIKFDEVKLFEKITDYIKNGGGIKTKKSEKQLSIVVEHTSANPIHPLHMGHARNTCIGDTLSRLLNARGHKVNRRFYIDDMGRQVVIAALGFKTINENPMELSKKINVKPDKLVGWVYAVSSTTLDALNAKKKNNIEEAEKLATVLTRLKSQDPDNLFDNLFSGLNALNDPEKEISNIMINYEKGLEPEKSLIRSMTMSVLNGFIETLNRLDINFDNWDWESDIVWNGLVDRVINLAKNNKYFTKFKDADALDIPSIINDLVKEDQKISKIINLPKGFELPPLILRRSDGSTLYTTRDIAYSIYKFNETNADKVINVIGADQRLPQLQIRLALLGLGFKKEALNLIHYDYEIVRLPGKAMHGRRGEYVTLDEVLEDIKNKAIEELKNRNPNINNDVANEIAEKIAVGTLRFSMIQLNAMKPLTFDINKALNLRENSGPYLQYTYVRALNILEKHGKINYDAIKNETVNHKLRRSMLIKTLKFPLI
;
A
#
# COMPACT_ATOMS: atom_id res chain seq x y z
N MET A 1 2.54 32.96 3.50
CA MET A 1 3.62 33.15 4.51
C MET A 1 4.23 31.81 4.80
N ASP A 2 5.54 31.71 4.80
CA ASP A 2 6.23 30.46 5.14
C ASP A 2 6.16 30.23 6.64
N ASN A 3 5.95 28.98 7.04
CA ASN A 3 5.94 28.61 8.46
C ASN A 3 7.31 28.91 9.09
N PRO A 4 7.39 29.77 10.12
CA PRO A 4 8.66 30.21 10.70
C PRO A 4 9.47 29.07 11.31
N PHE A 5 8.82 27.98 11.72
CA PHE A 5 9.50 26.79 12.23
C PHE A 5 10.17 26.01 11.09
N VAL A 6 9.45 25.78 9.99
CA VAL A 6 10.02 25.12 8.80
C VAL A 6 11.25 25.89 8.32
N LYS A 7 11.15 27.22 8.20
CA LYS A 7 12.28 28.08 7.82
C LYS A 7 13.46 27.96 8.79
N THR A 8 13.19 27.87 10.08
CA THR A 8 14.25 27.69 11.10
C THR A 8 14.97 26.35 10.94
N VAL A 9 14.21 25.27 10.75
CA VAL A 9 14.78 23.92 10.57
C VAL A 9 15.53 23.81 9.23
N ASP A 10 15.04 24.42 8.16
CA ASP A 10 15.75 24.49 6.88
C ASP A 10 17.10 25.20 7.02
N THR A 11 17.13 26.32 7.75
CA THR A 11 18.37 27.05 8.02
C THR A 11 19.36 26.23 8.85
N ILE A 12 18.86 25.42 9.80
CA ILE A 12 19.70 24.49 10.57
C ILE A 12 20.27 23.40 9.64
N ALA A 13 19.43 22.77 8.83
CA ALA A 13 19.87 21.73 7.90
C ALA A 13 20.88 22.26 6.88
N GLU A 14 20.66 23.45 6.33
CA GLU A 14 21.59 24.15 5.45
C GLU A 14 22.93 24.43 6.15
N THR A 15 22.89 24.94 7.36
CA THR A 15 24.11 25.26 8.12
C THR A 15 24.93 24.01 8.42
N ILE A 16 24.28 22.94 8.89
CA ILE A 16 24.95 21.64 9.12
C ILE A 16 25.53 21.13 7.80
N SER A 17 24.75 21.14 6.73
CA SER A 17 25.15 20.71 5.37
C SER A 17 26.44 21.40 4.92
N ASN A 18 26.50 22.73 5.05
CA ASN A 18 27.67 23.54 4.65
C ASN A 18 28.92 23.22 5.48
N GLU A 19 28.78 23.06 6.79
CA GLU A 19 29.89 22.79 7.70
C GLU A 19 30.47 21.37 7.56
N ILE A 20 29.60 20.37 7.34
CA ILE A 20 30.03 18.96 7.20
C ILE A 20 30.19 18.50 5.74
N LYS A 21 29.89 19.39 4.76
CA LYS A 21 29.95 19.12 3.30
C LYS A 21 29.12 17.89 2.85
N VAL A 22 27.94 17.77 3.38
CA VAL A 22 26.95 16.74 3.06
C VAL A 22 25.73 17.39 2.45
N ASN A 23 25.01 16.69 1.55
CA ASN A 23 23.80 17.24 0.93
C ASN A 23 22.74 17.61 1.99
N GLN A 24 22.10 18.78 1.83
CA GLN A 24 21.08 19.28 2.77
C GLN A 24 19.89 18.32 2.93
N GLU A 25 19.46 17.66 1.85
CA GLU A 25 18.40 16.64 1.93
C GLU A 25 18.82 15.45 2.80
N GLU A 26 20.10 15.07 2.75
CA GLU A 26 20.63 14.00 3.59
C GLU A 26 20.67 14.41 5.05
N VAL A 27 21.10 15.65 5.34
CA VAL A 27 21.05 16.21 6.70
C VAL A 27 19.61 16.23 7.21
N PHE A 28 18.67 16.71 6.41
CA PHE A 28 17.25 16.76 6.75
C PHE A 28 16.67 15.37 7.05
N ARG A 29 17.05 14.37 6.25
CA ARG A 29 16.64 12.96 6.43
C ARG A 29 17.09 12.37 7.76
N PHE A 30 18.26 12.79 8.27
CA PHE A 30 18.82 12.30 9.53
C PHE A 30 18.56 13.23 10.72
N LEU A 31 17.92 14.37 10.51
CA LEU A 31 17.47 15.22 11.59
C LEU A 31 16.22 14.59 12.23
N MET A 32 16.41 13.95 13.37
CA MET A 32 15.40 13.11 14.03
C MET A 32 14.96 13.69 15.38
N GLU A 33 13.89 13.11 15.92
CA GLU A 33 13.51 13.37 17.30
C GLU A 33 14.55 12.76 18.27
N PRO A 34 14.88 13.47 19.36
CA PRO A 34 15.76 12.93 20.39
C PRO A 34 15.09 11.75 21.11
N VAL A 35 15.89 10.84 21.64
CA VAL A 35 15.39 9.69 22.44
C VAL A 35 14.62 10.17 23.67
N LYS A 36 14.97 11.33 24.23
CA LYS A 36 14.25 11.99 25.32
C LYS A 36 14.05 13.48 24.99
N GLU A 37 12.79 13.92 24.96
CA GLU A 37 12.41 15.32 24.68
C GLU A 37 13.03 16.35 25.66
N GLU A 38 13.53 15.89 26.80
CA GLU A 38 14.14 16.74 27.81
C GLU A 38 15.49 17.31 27.35
N TYR A 39 16.21 16.58 26.49
CA TYR A 39 17.58 16.95 26.08
C TYR A 39 17.59 17.89 24.88
N ALA A 40 16.70 17.75 23.95
CA ALA A 40 16.72 18.51 22.71
C ALA A 40 15.34 18.53 22.02
N ASP A 41 15.22 19.40 21.03
CA ASP A 41 14.08 19.39 20.10
C ASP A 41 14.40 18.58 18.84
N PHE A 42 15.66 18.61 18.40
CA PHE A 42 16.18 17.80 17.31
C PHE A 42 17.53 17.20 17.67
N SER A 43 17.80 16.03 17.11
CA SER A 43 19.09 15.34 17.18
C SER A 43 19.56 14.95 15.78
N PHE A 44 20.86 15.18 15.52
CA PHE A 44 21.50 14.80 14.27
C PHE A 44 22.70 13.89 14.55
N PRO A 45 22.81 12.70 13.95
CA PRO A 45 23.87 11.73 14.22
C PRO A 45 25.20 12.14 13.58
N ILE A 46 25.82 13.21 14.06
CA ILE A 46 26.99 13.85 13.44
C ILE A 46 28.22 12.93 13.35
N LYS A 47 28.39 11.98 14.31
CA LYS A 47 29.47 10.97 14.25
C LYS A 47 29.33 9.98 13.09
N ARG A 48 28.16 9.86 12.48
CA ARG A 48 27.97 9.07 11.25
C ARG A 48 28.70 9.69 10.05
N PHE A 49 28.94 10.99 10.09
CA PHE A 49 29.48 11.77 8.98
C PHE A 49 30.91 12.27 9.26
N LEU A 50 31.28 12.40 10.53
CA LEU A 50 32.57 12.93 10.96
C LEU A 50 33.14 12.12 12.13
N ASN A 51 34.45 11.80 12.05
CA ASN A 51 35.14 11.08 13.11
C ASN A 51 35.37 11.95 14.35
N ASN A 52 35.71 13.22 14.17
CA ASN A 52 35.99 14.20 15.24
C ASN A 52 35.11 15.45 15.08
N PRO A 53 33.86 15.41 15.58
CA PRO A 53 32.89 16.47 15.35
C PRO A 53 33.05 17.68 16.29
N GLU A 54 33.88 17.61 17.35
CA GLU A 54 33.94 18.60 18.43
C GLU A 54 34.23 20.02 17.92
N SER A 55 35.19 20.17 17.03
CA SER A 55 35.57 21.48 16.46
C SER A 55 34.52 22.07 15.53
N ILE A 56 33.71 21.22 14.91
CA ILE A 56 32.66 21.62 13.97
C ILE A 56 31.36 22.02 14.69
N VAL A 57 31.09 21.42 15.85
CA VAL A 57 29.94 21.80 16.69
C VAL A 57 29.97 23.28 17.05
N LEU A 58 31.13 23.81 17.45
CA LEU A 58 31.31 25.23 17.76
C LEU A 58 31.06 26.10 16.53
N LYS A 59 31.58 25.71 15.36
CA LYS A 59 31.35 26.46 14.12
C LYS A 59 29.89 26.47 13.73
N ILE A 60 29.19 25.34 13.85
CA ILE A 60 27.74 25.24 13.61
C ILE A 60 26.98 26.16 14.57
N TYR A 61 27.33 26.16 15.85
CA TYR A 61 26.72 27.04 16.85
C TYR A 61 26.91 28.52 16.51
N ASP A 62 28.13 28.97 16.23
CA ASP A 62 28.44 30.36 15.87
C ASP A 62 27.74 30.78 14.56
N SER A 63 27.74 29.92 13.57
CA SER A 63 27.06 30.15 12.30
C SER A 63 25.53 30.29 12.50
N LEU A 64 24.91 29.44 13.30
CA LEU A 64 23.47 29.53 13.61
C LEU A 64 23.16 30.79 14.44
N LYS A 65 24.04 31.17 15.37
CA LYS A 65 23.90 32.39 16.16
C LYS A 65 23.98 33.64 15.29
N SER A 66 24.88 33.67 14.32
CA SER A 66 25.02 34.79 13.37
C SER A 66 23.77 34.98 12.49
N LYS A 67 23.06 33.90 12.18
CA LYS A 67 21.77 33.91 11.42
C LYS A 67 20.58 34.33 12.28
N ASN A 68 20.82 34.84 13.51
CA ASN A 68 19.77 35.28 14.44
C ASN A 68 18.71 34.20 14.77
N LEU A 69 19.12 32.94 14.67
CA LEU A 69 18.33 31.82 15.14
C LEU A 69 18.47 31.76 16.67
N LYS A 70 17.35 31.94 17.34
CA LYS A 70 17.30 31.93 18.80
C LYS A 70 17.33 30.50 19.33
N ILE A 71 18.43 29.80 19.07
CA ILE A 71 18.76 28.49 19.60
C ILE A 71 19.35 28.71 21.00
N VAL A 72 18.82 28.00 21.98
CA VAL A 72 19.27 28.12 23.37
C VAL A 72 20.54 27.33 23.57
N ASN A 73 20.60 26.14 23.01
CA ASN A 73 21.71 25.22 23.23
C ASN A 73 21.93 24.26 22.06
N ILE A 74 23.21 23.97 21.81
CA ILE A 74 23.66 22.89 20.93
C ILE A 74 24.70 22.10 21.69
N GLU A 75 24.44 20.83 21.90
CA GLU A 75 25.31 19.93 22.66
C GLU A 75 25.63 18.67 21.85
N LEU A 76 26.86 18.20 21.99
CA LEU A 76 27.30 16.91 21.46
C LEU A 76 27.20 15.86 22.57
N ILE A 77 26.23 14.96 22.46
CA ILE A 77 26.01 13.86 23.42
C ILE A 77 26.00 12.54 22.67
N SER A 78 26.88 11.62 23.06
CA SER A 78 26.95 10.25 22.51
C SER A 78 27.01 10.19 20.97
N GLY A 79 27.64 11.20 20.34
CA GLY A 79 27.77 11.25 18.87
C GLY A 79 26.61 11.91 18.13
N PHE A 80 25.66 12.46 18.88
CA PHE A 80 24.54 13.22 18.35
C PHE A 80 24.68 14.70 18.65
N LEU A 81 24.46 15.52 17.63
CA LEU A 81 24.30 16.96 17.77
C LEU A 81 22.86 17.24 18.20
N ASN A 82 22.67 17.65 19.45
CA ASN A 82 21.37 17.94 20.04
C ASN A 82 21.11 19.45 20.01
N ILE A 83 19.96 19.85 19.45
CA ILE A 83 19.59 21.25 19.21
C ILE A 83 18.34 21.57 20.01
N LYS A 84 18.39 22.62 20.83
CA LYS A 84 17.26 23.09 21.63
C LYS A 84 16.93 24.54 21.30
N PHE A 85 15.64 24.83 21.06
CA PHE A 85 15.16 26.18 20.74
C PHE A 85 14.81 26.99 21.99
N ASP A 86 14.88 28.34 21.86
CA ASP A 86 14.21 29.24 22.77
C ASP A 86 12.67 29.13 22.56
N GLU A 87 12.02 28.48 23.50
CA GLU A 87 10.60 28.18 23.40
C GLU A 87 9.71 29.42 23.43
N VAL A 88 10.07 30.45 24.20
CA VAL A 88 9.30 31.69 24.33
C VAL A 88 9.28 32.41 22.98
N LYS A 89 10.45 32.59 22.38
CA LYS A 89 10.58 33.29 21.10
C LYS A 89 10.01 32.50 19.91
N LEU A 90 10.11 31.19 19.98
CA LEU A 90 9.45 30.32 18.98
C LEU A 90 7.95 30.43 19.08
N PHE A 91 7.42 30.43 20.29
CA PHE A 91 6.00 30.60 20.56
C PHE A 91 5.47 31.95 20.09
N GLU A 92 6.16 33.07 20.38
CA GLU A 92 5.84 34.39 19.89
C GLU A 92 5.74 34.42 18.36
N LYS A 93 6.76 33.94 17.67
CA LYS A 93 6.78 33.88 16.20
C LYS A 93 5.61 33.08 15.61
N ILE A 94 5.22 31.99 16.26
CA ILE A 94 4.13 31.15 15.79
C ILE A 94 2.77 31.77 16.08
N THR A 95 2.63 32.36 17.26
CA THR A 95 1.41 33.09 17.60
C THR A 95 1.19 34.21 16.59
N ASP A 96 2.20 34.99 16.26
CA ASP A 96 2.15 36.02 15.22
C ASP A 96 1.82 35.45 13.84
N TYR A 97 2.43 34.30 13.50
CA TYR A 97 2.16 33.63 12.23
C TYR A 97 0.70 33.19 12.11
N ILE A 98 0.14 32.57 13.16
CA ILE A 98 -1.26 32.12 13.20
C ILE A 98 -2.21 33.35 13.21
N LYS A 99 -1.93 34.37 14.01
CA LYS A 99 -2.68 35.64 14.08
C LYS A 99 -2.81 36.30 12.71
N ASN A 100 -1.78 36.22 11.89
CA ASN A 100 -1.76 36.75 10.52
C ASN A 100 -2.30 35.76 9.46
N GLY A 101 -3.10 34.78 9.85
CA GLY A 101 -3.75 33.80 8.94
C GLY A 101 -2.84 32.69 8.44
N GLY A 102 -1.67 32.51 9.07
CA GLY A 102 -0.80 31.36 8.80
C GLY A 102 -1.41 30.07 9.32
N GLY A 103 -1.34 29.00 8.52
CA GLY A 103 -1.78 27.66 8.89
C GLY A 103 -0.63 26.64 8.89
N ILE A 104 -0.80 25.56 9.63
CA ILE A 104 0.13 24.44 9.59
C ILE A 104 -0.06 23.69 8.29
N LYS A 105 0.79 24.00 7.29
CA LYS A 105 0.76 23.36 5.95
C LYS A 105 1.98 22.45 5.82
N THR A 106 1.78 21.31 5.17
CA THR A 106 2.88 20.40 4.81
C THR A 106 3.93 21.14 3.95
N LYS A 107 5.21 20.98 4.26
CA LYS A 107 6.29 21.49 3.43
C LYS A 107 6.23 20.86 2.05
N LYS A 108 6.13 21.67 1.01
CA LYS A 108 6.20 21.19 -0.36
C LYS A 108 7.62 20.78 -0.73
N SER A 109 7.75 19.79 -1.59
CA SER A 109 9.02 19.41 -2.19
C SER A 109 9.53 20.53 -3.10
N GLU A 110 10.83 20.76 -3.15
CA GLU A 110 11.44 21.75 -4.05
C GLU A 110 11.25 21.36 -5.51
N LYS A 111 11.33 20.05 -5.80
CA LYS A 111 11.07 19.49 -7.12
C LYS A 111 9.78 18.69 -7.10
N GLN A 112 8.81 19.11 -7.90
CA GLN A 112 7.62 18.32 -8.17
C GLN A 112 7.98 17.13 -9.06
N LEU A 113 7.60 15.92 -8.63
CA LEU A 113 7.78 14.68 -9.39
C LEU A 113 6.42 14.17 -9.86
N SER A 114 6.42 13.44 -10.99
CA SER A 114 5.34 12.58 -11.44
C SER A 114 5.57 11.18 -10.86
N ILE A 115 4.66 10.70 -10.01
CA ILE A 115 4.82 9.45 -9.26
C ILE A 115 3.61 8.56 -9.51
N VAL A 116 3.84 7.34 -9.96
CA VAL A 116 2.82 6.29 -9.98
C VAL A 116 2.87 5.53 -8.66
N VAL A 117 1.71 5.31 -8.06
CA VAL A 117 1.55 4.42 -6.90
C VAL A 117 0.57 3.32 -7.29
N GLU A 118 1.07 2.12 -7.48
CA GLU A 118 0.26 0.92 -7.67
C GLU A 118 0.04 0.24 -6.34
N HIS A 119 -1.23 -0.03 -6.01
CA HIS A 119 -1.57 -0.70 -4.76
C HIS A 119 -2.90 -1.45 -4.86
N THR A 120 -3.23 -2.23 -3.85
CA THR A 120 -4.39 -3.12 -3.76
C THR A 120 -4.28 -4.27 -4.74
N SER A 121 -4.49 -4.04 -6.03
CA SER A 121 -4.26 -4.98 -7.15
C SER A 121 -4.63 -6.43 -6.80
N ALA A 122 -5.84 -6.60 -6.21
CA ALA A 122 -6.35 -7.88 -5.76
C ALA A 122 -6.88 -8.68 -6.95
N ASN A 123 -6.69 -10.01 -6.93
CA ASN A 123 -7.23 -10.91 -7.95
C ASN A 123 -8.75 -10.81 -7.99
N PRO A 124 -9.36 -10.64 -9.17
CA PRO A 124 -10.79 -10.39 -9.30
C PRO A 124 -11.61 -11.70 -9.27
N ILE A 125 -11.51 -12.46 -8.19
CA ILE A 125 -12.15 -13.77 -8.00
C ILE A 125 -12.91 -13.92 -6.68
N HIS A 126 -12.83 -12.95 -5.79
CA HIS A 126 -13.54 -12.91 -4.51
C HIS A 126 -13.52 -11.49 -3.95
N PRO A 127 -14.33 -11.16 -2.92
CA PRO A 127 -14.33 -9.86 -2.29
C PRO A 127 -12.96 -9.44 -1.73
N LEU A 128 -12.76 -8.14 -1.60
CA LEU A 128 -11.64 -7.64 -0.81
C LEU A 128 -11.75 -8.17 0.62
N HIS A 129 -10.69 -8.78 1.11
CA HIS A 129 -10.62 -9.36 2.44
C HIS A 129 -9.52 -8.70 3.27
N MET A 130 -9.45 -9.07 4.54
CA MET A 130 -8.53 -8.46 5.50
C MET A 130 -7.05 -8.54 5.09
N GLY A 131 -6.66 -9.55 4.27
CA GLY A 131 -5.32 -9.63 3.67
C GLY A 131 -4.98 -8.44 2.75
N HIS A 132 -5.98 -7.86 2.08
CA HIS A 132 -5.80 -6.70 1.20
C HIS A 132 -5.84 -5.37 1.97
N ALA A 133 -6.47 -5.32 3.17
CA ALA A 133 -6.68 -4.09 3.93
C ALA A 133 -5.42 -3.26 4.12
N ARG A 134 -4.32 -3.91 4.45
CA ARG A 134 -3.05 -3.24 4.75
C ARG A 134 -2.43 -2.61 3.52
N ASN A 135 -2.38 -3.37 2.41
CA ASN A 135 -1.92 -2.87 1.12
C ASN A 135 -2.72 -1.62 0.71
N THR A 136 -4.04 -1.77 0.72
CA THR A 136 -4.99 -0.72 0.33
C THR A 136 -4.80 0.56 1.16
N CYS A 137 -4.72 0.44 2.49
CA CYS A 137 -4.53 1.58 3.37
C CYS A 137 -3.13 2.22 3.27
N ILE A 138 -2.07 1.41 3.13
CA ILE A 138 -0.70 1.90 2.96
C ILE A 138 -0.59 2.66 1.63
N GLY A 139 -1.07 2.08 0.52
CA GLY A 139 -0.98 2.68 -0.80
C GLY A 139 -1.71 4.02 -0.91
N ASP A 140 -2.95 4.08 -0.41
CA ASP A 140 -3.73 5.32 -0.36
C ASP A 140 -3.07 6.37 0.54
N THR A 141 -2.60 5.98 1.73
CA THR A 141 -1.91 6.91 2.65
C THR A 141 -0.64 7.46 2.04
N LEU A 142 0.18 6.61 1.41
CA LEU A 142 1.40 7.03 0.71
C LEU A 142 1.06 8.01 -0.43
N SER A 143 0.02 7.73 -1.21
CA SER A 143 -0.45 8.61 -2.28
C SER A 143 -0.88 9.98 -1.75
N ARG A 144 -1.64 10.02 -0.64
CA ARG A 144 -2.06 11.27 0.02
C ARG A 144 -0.87 12.06 0.57
N LEU A 145 0.11 11.39 1.18
CA LEU A 145 1.33 12.03 1.68
C LEU A 145 2.16 12.64 0.53
N LEU A 146 2.36 11.92 -0.56
CA LEU A 146 3.08 12.40 -1.73
C LEU A 146 2.37 13.61 -2.37
N ASN A 147 1.03 13.57 -2.50
CA ASN A 147 0.23 14.71 -2.94
C ASN A 147 0.36 15.91 -1.99
N ALA A 148 0.30 15.67 -0.67
CA ALA A 148 0.50 16.70 0.33
C ALA A 148 1.88 17.35 0.21
N ARG A 149 2.91 16.60 -0.16
CA ARG A 149 4.26 17.08 -0.46
C ARG A 149 4.37 17.82 -1.80
N GLY A 150 3.31 17.87 -2.60
CA GLY A 150 3.25 18.61 -3.87
C GLY A 150 3.64 17.82 -5.10
N HIS A 151 3.80 16.51 -5.02
CA HIS A 151 4.02 15.67 -6.17
C HIS A 151 2.72 15.44 -6.95
N LYS A 152 2.83 15.15 -8.25
CA LYS A 152 1.72 14.68 -9.07
C LYS A 152 1.65 13.16 -8.93
N VAL A 153 0.63 12.65 -8.25
CA VAL A 153 0.46 11.21 -8.00
C VAL A 153 -0.63 10.65 -8.90
N ASN A 154 -0.35 9.53 -9.55
CA ASN A 154 -1.30 8.72 -10.30
C ASN A 154 -1.43 7.36 -9.60
N ARG A 155 -2.63 7.05 -9.09
CA ARG A 155 -2.94 5.82 -8.35
C ARG A 155 -3.45 4.77 -9.33
N ARG A 156 -2.82 3.59 -9.34
CA ARG A 156 -3.17 2.51 -10.27
C ARG A 156 -3.56 1.24 -9.55
N PHE A 157 -4.57 0.59 -10.08
CA PHE A 157 -4.98 -0.75 -9.73
C PHE A 157 -4.68 -1.67 -10.91
N TYR A 158 -3.83 -2.68 -10.71
CA TYR A 158 -3.57 -3.71 -11.71
C TYR A 158 -4.58 -4.85 -11.59
N ILE A 159 -5.25 -5.18 -12.66
CA ILE A 159 -6.30 -6.20 -12.73
C ILE A 159 -5.67 -7.47 -13.32
N ASP A 160 -5.36 -8.45 -12.46
CA ASP A 160 -4.88 -9.79 -12.86
C ASP A 160 -6.08 -10.62 -13.35
N ASP A 161 -6.48 -10.41 -14.60
CA ASP A 161 -7.62 -11.08 -15.24
C ASP A 161 -7.23 -12.28 -16.11
N MET A 162 -5.96 -12.67 -16.15
CA MET A 162 -5.44 -13.75 -17.00
C MET A 162 -5.05 -15.02 -16.23
N GLY A 163 -5.20 -15.02 -14.91
CA GLY A 163 -4.82 -16.15 -14.06
C GLY A 163 -5.76 -17.36 -14.19
N ARG A 164 -5.24 -18.57 -13.96
CA ARG A 164 -6.03 -19.81 -13.92
C ARG A 164 -7.26 -19.72 -13.00
N GLN A 165 -7.14 -18.98 -11.89
CA GLN A 165 -8.24 -18.80 -10.93
C GLN A 165 -9.41 -18.04 -11.53
N VAL A 166 -9.13 -17.01 -12.33
CA VAL A 166 -10.14 -16.24 -13.06
C VAL A 166 -10.87 -17.13 -14.07
N VAL A 167 -10.13 -17.98 -14.78
CA VAL A 167 -10.70 -18.94 -15.74
C VAL A 167 -11.59 -19.97 -15.05
N ILE A 168 -11.22 -20.46 -13.86
CA ILE A 168 -12.08 -21.39 -13.09
C ILE A 168 -13.40 -20.71 -12.68
N ALA A 169 -13.37 -19.46 -12.25
CA ALA A 169 -14.57 -18.70 -11.95
C ALA A 169 -15.44 -18.50 -13.20
N ALA A 170 -14.82 -18.15 -14.33
CA ALA A 170 -15.51 -18.00 -15.61
C ALA A 170 -16.14 -19.31 -16.10
N LEU A 171 -15.44 -20.45 -15.93
CA LEU A 171 -15.99 -21.77 -16.22
C LEU A 171 -17.24 -22.06 -15.38
N GLY A 172 -17.26 -21.65 -14.10
CA GLY A 172 -18.44 -21.73 -13.25
C GLY A 172 -19.64 -20.99 -13.84
N PHE A 173 -19.47 -19.73 -14.26
CA PHE A 173 -20.54 -18.95 -14.89
C PHE A 173 -20.95 -19.50 -16.27
N LYS A 174 -19.99 -19.99 -17.06
CA LYS A 174 -20.29 -20.71 -18.32
C LYS A 174 -21.16 -21.93 -18.06
N THR A 175 -20.89 -22.69 -16.99
CA THR A 175 -21.62 -23.91 -16.63
C THR A 175 -23.06 -23.62 -16.22
N ILE A 176 -23.31 -22.56 -15.46
CA ILE A 176 -24.69 -22.18 -15.07
C ILE A 176 -25.38 -21.32 -16.12
N ASN A 177 -24.69 -20.91 -17.17
CA ASN A 177 -25.19 -20.09 -18.27
C ASN A 177 -25.87 -18.78 -17.80
N GLU A 178 -25.24 -18.07 -16.85
CA GLU A 178 -25.74 -16.82 -16.28
C GLU A 178 -24.74 -15.69 -16.44
N ASN A 179 -25.25 -14.47 -16.63
CA ASN A 179 -24.39 -13.27 -16.59
C ASN A 179 -24.17 -12.86 -15.13
N PRO A 180 -22.90 -12.70 -14.68
CA PRO A 180 -22.58 -12.42 -13.28
C PRO A 180 -23.24 -11.16 -12.72
N MET A 181 -23.28 -10.08 -13.52
CA MET A 181 -23.86 -8.80 -13.10
C MET A 181 -25.39 -8.84 -13.01
N GLU A 182 -26.04 -9.47 -13.99
CA GLU A 182 -27.49 -9.59 -14.01
C GLU A 182 -27.97 -10.51 -12.89
N LEU A 183 -27.29 -11.64 -12.70
CA LEU A 183 -27.59 -12.57 -11.63
C LEU A 183 -27.43 -11.91 -10.25
N SER A 184 -26.33 -11.19 -10.01
CA SER A 184 -26.09 -10.45 -8.78
C SER A 184 -27.24 -9.49 -8.44
N LYS A 185 -27.73 -8.73 -9.42
CA LYS A 185 -28.87 -7.81 -9.25
C LYS A 185 -30.17 -8.57 -8.96
N LYS A 186 -30.42 -9.65 -9.70
CA LYS A 186 -31.63 -10.47 -9.57
C LYS A 186 -31.78 -11.08 -8.18
N ILE A 187 -30.68 -11.58 -7.61
CA ILE A 187 -30.68 -12.24 -6.29
C ILE A 187 -30.28 -11.29 -5.13
N ASN A 188 -30.04 -10.02 -5.43
CA ASN A 188 -29.63 -8.99 -4.47
C ASN A 188 -28.40 -9.38 -3.63
N VAL A 189 -27.39 -9.94 -4.27
CA VAL A 189 -26.10 -10.30 -3.67
C VAL A 189 -25.01 -9.43 -4.27
N LYS A 190 -24.09 -8.92 -3.45
CA LYS A 190 -22.97 -8.11 -3.92
C LYS A 190 -22.16 -8.87 -4.98
N PRO A 191 -21.81 -8.26 -6.14
CA PRO A 191 -21.25 -8.98 -7.28
C PRO A 191 -19.97 -9.76 -6.99
N ASP A 192 -19.05 -9.17 -6.23
CA ASP A 192 -17.79 -9.83 -5.84
C ASP A 192 -18.01 -11.02 -4.88
N LYS A 193 -19.05 -10.95 -4.02
CA LYS A 193 -19.46 -12.08 -3.16
C LYS A 193 -20.01 -13.23 -3.98
N LEU A 194 -20.86 -12.93 -4.96
CA LEU A 194 -21.41 -13.94 -5.87
C LEU A 194 -20.30 -14.65 -6.65
N VAL A 195 -19.41 -13.88 -7.29
CA VAL A 195 -18.28 -14.44 -8.04
C VAL A 195 -17.37 -15.25 -7.12
N GLY A 196 -17.11 -14.77 -5.92
CA GLY A 196 -16.30 -15.48 -4.91
C GLY A 196 -16.91 -16.82 -4.51
N TRP A 197 -18.22 -16.89 -4.36
CA TRP A 197 -18.93 -18.14 -4.06
C TRP A 197 -18.88 -19.10 -5.24
N VAL A 198 -19.19 -18.65 -6.47
CA VAL A 198 -19.09 -19.46 -7.70
C VAL A 198 -17.68 -20.00 -7.89
N TYR A 199 -16.65 -19.16 -7.69
CA TYR A 199 -15.26 -19.59 -7.75
C TYR A 199 -14.94 -20.67 -6.70
N ALA A 200 -15.36 -20.48 -5.45
CA ALA A 200 -15.10 -21.44 -4.37
C ALA A 200 -15.76 -22.80 -4.65
N VAL A 201 -17.01 -22.82 -5.11
CA VAL A 201 -17.70 -24.06 -5.51
C VAL A 201 -16.98 -24.71 -6.68
N SER A 202 -16.67 -23.95 -7.73
CA SER A 202 -16.01 -24.46 -8.94
C SER A 202 -14.64 -25.04 -8.63
N SER A 203 -13.78 -24.30 -7.94
CA SER A 203 -12.44 -24.73 -7.58
C SER A 203 -12.47 -25.99 -6.69
N THR A 204 -13.35 -26.01 -5.68
CA THR A 204 -13.45 -27.16 -4.77
C THR A 204 -13.98 -28.40 -5.47
N THR A 205 -14.96 -28.25 -6.39
CA THR A 205 -15.49 -29.36 -7.19
C THR A 205 -14.41 -29.95 -8.09
N LEU A 206 -13.65 -29.11 -8.79
CA LEU A 206 -12.55 -29.56 -9.66
C LEU A 206 -11.43 -30.25 -8.89
N ASP A 207 -11.08 -29.72 -7.70
CA ASP A 207 -10.10 -30.35 -6.82
C ASP A 207 -10.59 -31.72 -6.32
N ALA A 208 -11.89 -31.84 -5.97
CA ALA A 208 -12.49 -33.11 -5.55
C ALA A 208 -12.50 -34.15 -6.67
N LEU A 209 -12.81 -33.74 -7.92
CA LEU A 209 -12.70 -34.63 -9.09
C LEU A 209 -11.27 -35.10 -9.30
N ASN A 210 -10.30 -34.23 -9.16
CA ASN A 210 -8.88 -34.58 -9.29
C ASN A 210 -8.42 -35.52 -8.16
N ALA A 211 -8.83 -35.29 -6.92
CA ALA A 211 -8.55 -36.16 -5.78
C ALA A 211 -9.12 -37.58 -6.00
N LYS A 212 -10.37 -37.68 -6.49
CA LYS A 212 -10.98 -38.96 -6.85
C LYS A 212 -10.23 -39.69 -7.96
N LYS A 213 -9.83 -38.98 -9.02
CA LYS A 213 -9.02 -39.58 -10.13
C LYS A 213 -7.67 -40.12 -9.63
N LYS A 214 -7.09 -39.49 -8.60
CA LYS A 214 -5.84 -39.92 -7.98
C LYS A 214 -6.01 -40.93 -6.84
N ASN A 215 -7.23 -41.41 -6.59
CA ASN A 215 -7.58 -42.29 -5.46
C ASN A 215 -7.19 -41.74 -4.09
N ASN A 216 -7.14 -40.41 -3.93
CA ASN A 216 -6.85 -39.76 -2.66
C ASN A 216 -8.17 -39.55 -1.89
N ILE A 217 -8.60 -40.59 -1.15
CA ILE A 217 -9.87 -40.62 -0.43
C ILE A 217 -9.94 -39.55 0.66
N GLU A 218 -8.85 -39.40 1.45
CA GLU A 218 -8.79 -38.43 2.55
C GLU A 218 -9.00 -36.99 2.08
N GLU A 219 -8.34 -36.60 0.98
CA GLU A 219 -8.52 -35.26 0.41
C GLU A 219 -9.93 -35.08 -0.21
N ALA A 220 -10.47 -36.12 -0.84
CA ALA A 220 -11.82 -36.08 -1.39
C ALA A 220 -12.88 -35.89 -0.29
N GLU A 221 -12.75 -36.50 0.88
CA GLU A 221 -13.65 -36.33 2.03
C GLU A 221 -13.55 -34.93 2.63
N LYS A 222 -12.32 -34.37 2.78
CA LYS A 222 -12.12 -32.99 3.21
C LYS A 222 -12.82 -32.00 2.26
N LEU A 223 -12.66 -32.21 0.95
CA LEU A 223 -13.28 -31.35 -0.06
C LEU A 223 -14.80 -31.50 -0.09
N ALA A 224 -15.35 -32.70 0.16
CA ALA A 224 -16.81 -32.91 0.29
C ALA A 224 -17.38 -32.14 1.49
N THR A 225 -16.65 -32.05 2.60
CA THR A 225 -17.03 -31.23 3.76
C THR A 225 -17.09 -29.74 3.39
N VAL A 226 -16.10 -29.24 2.63
CA VAL A 226 -16.11 -27.86 2.13
C VAL A 226 -17.31 -27.60 1.20
N LEU A 227 -17.59 -28.52 0.28
CA LEU A 227 -18.73 -28.43 -0.63
C LEU A 227 -20.07 -28.41 0.13
N THR A 228 -20.22 -29.22 1.18
CA THR A 228 -21.42 -29.21 2.05
C THR A 228 -21.63 -27.85 2.69
N ARG A 229 -20.56 -27.23 3.19
CA ARG A 229 -20.61 -25.87 3.73
C ARG A 229 -20.97 -24.84 2.66
N LEU A 230 -20.34 -24.89 1.48
CA LEU A 230 -20.65 -23.98 0.38
C LEU A 230 -22.11 -24.13 -0.10
N LYS A 231 -22.65 -25.35 -0.08
CA LYS A 231 -24.07 -25.60 -0.36
C LYS A 231 -24.98 -24.94 0.68
N SER A 232 -24.63 -24.95 1.96
CA SER A 232 -25.42 -24.25 2.99
C SER A 232 -25.39 -22.72 2.87
N GLN A 233 -24.45 -22.18 2.10
CA GLN A 233 -24.28 -20.76 1.79
C GLN A 233 -24.80 -20.38 0.39
N ASP A 234 -25.54 -21.29 -0.26
CA ASP A 234 -26.06 -21.10 -1.63
C ASP A 234 -26.99 -19.89 -1.69
N PRO A 235 -26.69 -18.90 -2.53
CA PRO A 235 -27.43 -17.65 -2.53
C PRO A 235 -28.82 -17.73 -3.20
N ASP A 236 -29.03 -18.67 -4.13
CA ASP A 236 -30.29 -18.78 -4.93
C ASP A 236 -30.47 -20.18 -5.56
N ASN A 237 -30.22 -21.25 -4.84
CA ASN A 237 -30.31 -22.63 -5.35
C ASN A 237 -29.42 -22.89 -6.59
N LEU A 238 -28.29 -22.24 -6.69
CA LEU A 238 -27.32 -22.35 -7.80
C LEU A 238 -26.41 -23.57 -7.67
N PHE A 239 -26.22 -24.06 -6.42
CA PHE A 239 -25.21 -25.08 -6.11
C PHE A 239 -25.40 -26.36 -6.94
N ASP A 240 -26.59 -26.92 -6.94
CA ASP A 240 -26.82 -28.22 -7.57
C ASP A 240 -26.65 -28.16 -9.09
N ASN A 241 -27.02 -27.05 -9.72
CA ASN A 241 -26.79 -26.81 -11.16
C ASN A 241 -25.29 -26.68 -11.45
N LEU A 242 -24.58 -25.85 -10.68
CA LEU A 242 -23.13 -25.63 -10.84
C LEU A 242 -22.33 -26.92 -10.58
N PHE A 243 -22.65 -27.63 -9.50
CA PHE A 243 -21.96 -28.87 -9.11
C PHE A 243 -22.16 -29.97 -10.13
N SER A 244 -23.43 -30.22 -10.55
CA SER A 244 -23.75 -31.27 -11.54
C SER A 244 -23.16 -30.96 -12.92
N GLY A 245 -23.23 -29.69 -13.36
CA GLY A 245 -22.65 -29.28 -14.63
C GLY A 245 -21.11 -29.43 -14.68
N LEU A 246 -20.40 -29.07 -13.60
CA LEU A 246 -18.96 -29.28 -13.52
C LEU A 246 -18.57 -30.77 -13.47
N ASN A 247 -19.36 -31.61 -12.78
CA ASN A 247 -19.14 -33.07 -12.75
C ASN A 247 -19.43 -33.74 -14.10
N ALA A 248 -20.25 -33.15 -14.94
CA ALA A 248 -20.57 -33.65 -16.28
C ALA A 248 -19.47 -33.37 -17.32
N LEU A 249 -18.47 -32.56 -17.01
CA LEU A 249 -17.36 -32.25 -17.90
C LEU A 249 -16.47 -33.50 -18.08
N ASN A 250 -16.25 -33.91 -19.33
CA ASN A 250 -15.39 -35.04 -19.66
C ASN A 250 -13.93 -34.80 -19.27
N ASP A 251 -13.40 -33.63 -19.56
CA ASP A 251 -12.02 -33.19 -19.24
C ASP A 251 -11.99 -31.72 -18.81
N PRO A 252 -12.20 -31.46 -17.51
CA PRO A 252 -12.19 -30.10 -16.99
C PRO A 252 -10.87 -29.35 -17.23
N GLU A 253 -9.73 -30.04 -17.17
CA GLU A 253 -8.41 -29.42 -17.37
C GLU A 253 -8.22 -28.93 -18.80
N LYS A 254 -8.68 -29.72 -19.75
CA LYS A 254 -8.68 -29.33 -21.17
C LYS A 254 -9.58 -28.13 -21.42
N GLU A 255 -10.76 -28.09 -20.79
CA GLU A 255 -11.69 -26.96 -20.93
C GLU A 255 -11.07 -25.68 -20.33
N ILE A 256 -10.47 -25.75 -19.15
CA ILE A 256 -9.73 -24.62 -18.55
C ILE A 256 -8.61 -24.15 -19.47
N SER A 257 -7.81 -25.07 -20.00
CA SER A 257 -6.72 -24.76 -20.92
C SER A 257 -7.22 -24.06 -22.20
N ASN A 258 -8.33 -24.54 -22.77
CA ASN A 258 -8.95 -23.94 -23.95
C ASN A 258 -9.41 -22.49 -23.66
N ILE A 259 -10.10 -22.28 -22.55
CA ILE A 259 -10.56 -20.95 -22.15
C ILE A 259 -9.36 -20.01 -21.94
N MET A 260 -8.29 -20.47 -21.27
CA MET A 260 -7.07 -19.69 -21.08
C MET A 260 -6.44 -19.26 -22.41
N ILE A 261 -6.26 -20.20 -23.34
CA ILE A 261 -5.65 -19.96 -24.65
C ILE A 261 -6.50 -18.99 -25.48
N ASN A 262 -7.82 -19.19 -25.51
CA ASN A 262 -8.75 -18.35 -26.25
C ASN A 262 -8.76 -16.92 -25.68
N TYR A 263 -8.77 -16.79 -24.36
CA TYR A 263 -8.72 -15.49 -23.69
C TYR A 263 -7.40 -14.76 -23.92
N GLU A 264 -6.26 -15.46 -23.84
CA GLU A 264 -4.94 -14.87 -24.12
C GLU A 264 -4.86 -14.34 -25.57
N LYS A 265 -5.55 -15.00 -26.51
CA LYS A 265 -5.68 -14.56 -27.91
C LYS A 265 -6.76 -13.50 -28.12
N GLY A 266 -7.52 -13.12 -27.13
CA GLY A 266 -8.61 -12.16 -27.24
C GLY A 266 -9.83 -12.66 -28.04
N LEU A 267 -10.05 -13.99 -28.09
CA LEU A 267 -11.13 -14.61 -28.87
C LEU A 267 -12.45 -14.62 -28.11
N GLU A 268 -13.55 -14.50 -28.86
CA GLU A 268 -14.92 -14.68 -28.34
C GLU A 268 -15.31 -16.17 -28.35
N PRO A 269 -16.17 -16.64 -27.43
CA PRO A 269 -16.89 -15.85 -26.40
C PRO A 269 -16.11 -15.64 -25.08
N GLU A 270 -14.93 -16.24 -24.92
CA GLU A 270 -14.18 -16.23 -23.67
C GLU A 270 -13.75 -14.81 -23.25
N LYS A 271 -13.46 -13.95 -24.23
CA LYS A 271 -13.14 -12.54 -23.97
C LYS A 271 -14.29 -11.82 -23.26
N SER A 272 -15.48 -11.88 -23.80
CA SER A 272 -16.66 -11.23 -23.23
C SER A 272 -17.03 -11.84 -21.88
N LEU A 273 -16.95 -13.14 -21.71
CA LEU A 273 -17.26 -13.84 -20.47
C LEU A 273 -16.34 -13.39 -19.32
N ILE A 274 -15.04 -13.47 -19.51
CA ILE A 274 -14.05 -13.13 -18.46
C ILE A 274 -14.09 -11.63 -18.16
N ARG A 275 -14.18 -10.78 -19.18
CA ARG A 275 -14.27 -9.33 -18.98
C ARG A 275 -15.53 -8.92 -18.22
N SER A 276 -16.69 -9.47 -18.54
CA SER A 276 -17.94 -9.15 -17.81
C SER A 276 -17.91 -9.66 -16.37
N MET A 277 -17.38 -10.85 -16.14
CA MET A 277 -17.22 -11.42 -14.79
C MET A 277 -16.25 -10.56 -13.96
N THR A 278 -15.07 -10.26 -14.50
CA THR A 278 -14.07 -9.42 -13.82
C THR A 278 -14.65 -8.04 -13.51
N MET A 279 -15.36 -7.41 -14.45
CA MET A 279 -16.01 -6.11 -14.22
C MET A 279 -17.04 -6.19 -13.09
N SER A 280 -17.76 -7.32 -12.96
CA SER A 280 -18.68 -7.54 -11.83
C SER A 280 -17.95 -7.50 -10.49
N VAL A 281 -16.80 -8.17 -10.38
CA VAL A 281 -15.98 -8.14 -9.16
C VAL A 281 -15.44 -6.74 -8.88
N LEU A 282 -14.97 -6.05 -9.91
CA LEU A 282 -14.45 -4.68 -9.76
C LEU A 282 -15.52 -3.71 -9.25
N ASN A 283 -16.78 -3.85 -9.66
CA ASN A 283 -17.89 -3.06 -9.12
C ASN A 283 -18.06 -3.32 -7.61
N GLY A 284 -17.96 -4.57 -7.16
CA GLY A 284 -17.95 -4.90 -5.74
C GLY A 284 -16.74 -4.31 -4.99
N PHE A 285 -15.56 -4.32 -5.62
CA PHE A 285 -14.36 -3.68 -5.06
C PHE A 285 -14.54 -2.17 -4.92
N ILE A 286 -15.04 -1.51 -5.96
CA ILE A 286 -15.29 -0.06 -5.97
C ILE A 286 -16.25 0.33 -4.85
N GLU A 287 -17.29 -0.45 -4.59
CA GLU A 287 -18.22 -0.22 -3.48
C GLU A 287 -17.49 -0.25 -2.12
N THR A 288 -16.70 -1.30 -1.85
CA THR A 288 -15.91 -1.41 -0.61
C THR A 288 -14.85 -0.29 -0.50
N LEU A 289 -14.17 0.04 -1.60
CA LEU A 289 -13.13 1.08 -1.65
C LEU A 289 -13.72 2.48 -1.45
N ASN A 290 -14.88 2.78 -2.05
CA ASN A 290 -15.58 4.04 -1.83
C ASN A 290 -15.99 4.20 -0.37
N ARG A 291 -16.43 3.13 0.29
CA ARG A 291 -16.74 3.13 1.72
C ARG A 291 -15.50 3.51 2.56
N LEU A 292 -14.31 3.08 2.13
CA LEU A 292 -13.03 3.43 2.75
C LEU A 292 -12.48 4.80 2.34
N ASP A 293 -13.17 5.56 1.48
CA ASP A 293 -12.67 6.79 0.85
C ASP A 293 -11.33 6.58 0.12
N ILE A 294 -11.27 5.51 -0.69
CA ILE A 294 -10.08 5.12 -1.49
C ILE A 294 -10.48 5.02 -2.96
N ASN A 295 -9.77 5.76 -3.80
CA ASN A 295 -10.04 5.87 -5.22
C ASN A 295 -8.77 5.65 -6.05
N PHE A 296 -8.96 5.18 -7.27
CA PHE A 296 -7.90 4.99 -8.26
C PHE A 296 -8.11 5.92 -9.46
N ASP A 297 -6.99 6.36 -10.03
CA ASP A 297 -7.01 7.20 -11.23
C ASP A 297 -7.07 6.30 -12.48
N ASN A 298 -6.49 5.09 -12.42
CA ASN A 298 -6.50 4.11 -13.51
C ASN A 298 -6.72 2.69 -12.99
N TRP A 299 -7.43 1.91 -13.82
CA TRP A 299 -7.65 0.48 -13.67
C TRP A 299 -7.03 -0.21 -14.87
N ASP A 300 -5.84 -0.80 -14.70
CA ASP A 300 -5.05 -1.35 -15.80
C ASP A 300 -5.27 -2.87 -15.90
N TRP A 301 -5.73 -3.34 -17.03
CA TRP A 301 -5.99 -4.73 -17.27
C TRP A 301 -4.74 -5.47 -17.78
N GLU A 302 -4.43 -6.61 -17.17
CA GLU A 302 -3.33 -7.46 -17.62
C GLU A 302 -3.55 -7.93 -19.06
N SER A 303 -4.78 -8.31 -19.41
CA SER A 303 -5.14 -8.70 -20.77
C SER A 303 -4.91 -7.60 -21.82
N ASP A 304 -5.11 -6.32 -21.46
CA ASP A 304 -4.79 -5.23 -22.39
C ASP A 304 -3.27 -5.10 -22.63
N ILE A 305 -2.45 -5.36 -21.61
CA ILE A 305 -0.98 -5.38 -21.77
C ILE A 305 -0.56 -6.47 -22.78
N VAL A 306 -1.22 -7.63 -22.74
CA VAL A 306 -0.98 -8.74 -23.66
C VAL A 306 -1.52 -8.42 -25.06
N TRP A 307 -2.78 -8.03 -25.18
CA TRP A 307 -3.44 -7.80 -26.46
C TRP A 307 -2.87 -6.60 -27.24
N ASN A 308 -2.35 -5.59 -26.55
CA ASN A 308 -1.65 -4.47 -27.17
C ASN A 308 -0.20 -4.80 -27.60
N GLY A 309 0.23 -6.07 -27.45
CA GLY A 309 1.54 -6.56 -27.90
C GLY A 309 2.72 -6.05 -27.07
N LEU A 310 2.48 -5.50 -25.86
CA LEU A 310 3.56 -5.00 -25.01
C LEU A 310 4.45 -6.13 -24.49
N VAL A 311 3.87 -7.30 -24.22
CA VAL A 311 4.61 -8.49 -23.81
C VAL A 311 5.49 -9.01 -24.93
N ASP A 312 4.98 -9.07 -26.18
CA ASP A 312 5.77 -9.48 -27.33
C ASP A 312 6.92 -8.50 -27.64
N ARG A 313 6.71 -7.19 -27.40
CA ARG A 313 7.80 -6.19 -27.49
C ARG A 313 8.93 -6.50 -26.51
N VAL A 314 8.60 -6.82 -25.25
CA VAL A 314 9.61 -7.20 -24.24
C VAL A 314 10.37 -8.45 -24.67
N ILE A 315 9.69 -9.47 -25.17
CA ILE A 315 10.33 -10.71 -25.64
C ILE A 315 11.24 -10.43 -26.85
N ASN A 316 10.78 -9.61 -27.80
CA ASN A 316 11.59 -9.25 -28.96
C ASN A 316 12.81 -8.41 -28.57
N LEU A 317 12.68 -7.48 -27.63
CA LEU A 317 13.81 -6.74 -27.07
C LEU A 317 14.80 -7.69 -26.38
N ALA A 318 14.29 -8.66 -25.62
CA ALA A 318 15.14 -9.66 -24.97
C ALA A 318 15.91 -10.51 -25.99
N LYS A 319 15.27 -11.01 -27.04
CA LYS A 319 15.91 -11.84 -28.09
C LYS A 319 17.04 -11.13 -28.81
N ASN A 320 16.97 -9.82 -28.95
CA ASN A 320 18.00 -9.00 -29.57
C ASN A 320 19.04 -8.46 -28.57
N ASN A 321 19.00 -8.91 -27.33
CA ASN A 321 19.86 -8.43 -26.24
C ASN A 321 21.00 -9.41 -25.97
N LYS A 322 22.19 -8.90 -25.58
CA LYS A 322 23.35 -9.73 -25.24
C LYS A 322 23.14 -10.67 -24.06
N TYR A 323 22.15 -10.38 -23.19
CA TYR A 323 21.80 -11.22 -22.04
C TYR A 323 20.72 -12.25 -22.36
N PHE A 324 20.30 -12.37 -23.62
CA PHE A 324 19.36 -13.43 -24.00
C PHE A 324 20.00 -14.80 -23.89
N THR A 325 19.29 -15.75 -23.33
CA THR A 325 19.74 -17.15 -23.21
C THR A 325 18.56 -18.12 -23.31
N LYS A 326 18.89 -19.38 -23.51
CA LYS A 326 17.94 -20.49 -23.38
C LYS A 326 18.19 -21.19 -22.05
N PHE A 327 17.13 -21.36 -21.27
CA PHE A 327 17.18 -22.11 -20.02
C PHE A 327 16.11 -23.19 -20.04
N LYS A 328 16.53 -24.49 -20.09
CA LYS A 328 15.61 -25.63 -20.25
C LYS A 328 14.61 -25.42 -21.40
N ASP A 329 15.13 -25.08 -22.57
CA ASP A 329 14.40 -24.78 -23.82
C ASP A 329 13.46 -23.56 -23.78
N ALA A 330 13.36 -22.86 -22.67
CA ALA A 330 12.60 -21.64 -22.49
C ALA A 330 13.43 -20.39 -22.89
N ASP A 331 12.76 -19.33 -23.38
CA ASP A 331 13.37 -18.02 -23.59
C ASP A 331 13.63 -17.37 -22.24
N ALA A 332 14.85 -16.92 -21.99
CA ALA A 332 15.26 -16.37 -20.69
C ALA A 332 16.23 -15.21 -20.81
N LEU A 333 16.37 -14.43 -19.73
CA LEU A 333 17.44 -13.45 -19.51
C LEU A 333 18.49 -14.01 -18.52
N ASP A 334 19.75 -13.85 -18.84
CA ASP A 334 20.88 -14.21 -17.99
C ASP A 334 21.07 -13.18 -16.87
N ILE A 335 20.31 -13.34 -15.80
CA ILE A 335 20.37 -12.44 -14.63
C ILE A 335 21.76 -12.44 -13.97
N PRO A 336 22.47 -13.57 -13.82
CA PRO A 336 23.85 -13.57 -13.32
C PRO A 336 24.77 -12.61 -14.09
N SER A 337 24.76 -12.66 -15.43
CA SER A 337 25.57 -11.76 -16.26
C SER A 337 25.16 -10.31 -16.11
N ILE A 338 23.85 -10.01 -16.02
CA ILE A 338 23.34 -8.66 -15.75
C ILE A 338 23.88 -8.13 -14.41
N ILE A 339 23.85 -8.95 -13.37
CA ILE A 339 24.38 -8.57 -12.05
C ILE A 339 25.86 -8.25 -12.12
N ASN A 340 26.64 -9.10 -12.77
CA ASN A 340 28.09 -8.93 -12.87
C ASN A 340 28.45 -7.68 -13.68
N ASP A 341 27.90 -7.52 -14.88
CA ASP A 341 28.25 -6.46 -15.81
C ASP A 341 27.72 -5.08 -15.42
N LEU A 342 26.52 -5.01 -14.83
CA LEU A 342 25.80 -3.73 -14.66
C LEU A 342 25.62 -3.32 -13.21
N VAL A 343 25.51 -4.27 -12.28
CA VAL A 343 25.27 -3.94 -10.86
C VAL A 343 26.57 -3.83 -10.09
N LYS A 344 27.48 -4.80 -10.25
CA LYS A 344 28.75 -4.84 -9.48
C LYS A 344 29.76 -3.79 -9.98
N GLU A 345 29.75 -3.46 -11.27
CA GLU A 345 30.67 -2.49 -11.86
C GLU A 345 30.28 -1.02 -11.58
N ASP A 346 28.99 -0.73 -11.42
CA ASP A 346 28.48 0.63 -11.14
C ASP A 346 28.08 0.77 -9.67
N GLN A 347 28.89 1.49 -8.87
CA GLN A 347 28.64 1.71 -7.45
C GLN A 347 27.29 2.40 -7.16
N LYS A 348 26.80 3.26 -8.05
CA LYS A 348 25.50 3.92 -7.88
C LYS A 348 24.37 2.92 -8.04
N ILE A 349 24.46 2.08 -9.07
CA ILE A 349 23.46 1.02 -9.30
C ILE A 349 23.49 0.02 -8.15
N SER A 350 24.67 -0.41 -7.72
CA SER A 350 24.86 -1.34 -6.60
C SER A 350 24.22 -0.84 -5.30
N LYS A 351 24.34 0.46 -4.98
CA LYS A 351 23.70 1.07 -3.81
C LYS A 351 22.17 1.09 -3.90
N ILE A 352 21.60 1.30 -5.09
CA ILE A 352 20.16 1.41 -5.28
C ILE A 352 19.51 0.02 -5.35
N ILE A 353 20.14 -0.93 -6.03
CA ILE A 353 19.62 -2.30 -6.17
C ILE A 353 19.87 -3.12 -4.90
N ASN A 354 20.96 -2.84 -4.19
CA ASN A 354 21.31 -3.38 -2.87
C ASN A 354 21.14 -4.91 -2.76
N LEU A 355 21.93 -5.64 -3.55
CA LEU A 355 21.91 -7.11 -3.52
C LEU A 355 22.54 -7.64 -2.23
N PRO A 356 21.98 -8.69 -1.60
CA PRO A 356 22.62 -9.39 -0.50
C PRO A 356 23.98 -9.97 -0.92
N LYS A 357 24.93 -10.05 0.02
CA LYS A 357 26.23 -10.69 -0.25
C LYS A 357 26.04 -12.16 -0.60
N GLY A 358 26.70 -12.61 -1.67
CA GLY A 358 26.62 -14.00 -2.14
C GLY A 358 25.27 -14.36 -2.77
N PHE A 359 24.45 -13.38 -3.13
CA PHE A 359 23.15 -13.60 -3.73
C PHE A 359 23.29 -14.02 -5.20
N GLU A 360 22.78 -15.20 -5.53
CA GLU A 360 22.76 -15.76 -6.87
C GLU A 360 21.31 -15.96 -7.31
N LEU A 361 21.03 -15.64 -8.56
CA LEU A 361 19.74 -15.85 -9.19
C LEU A 361 19.89 -16.70 -10.43
N PRO A 362 18.98 -17.63 -10.70
CA PRO A 362 18.93 -18.33 -11.97
C PRO A 362 18.53 -17.36 -13.09
N PRO A 363 18.72 -17.75 -14.37
CA PRO A 363 18.15 -17.03 -15.50
C PRO A 363 16.65 -16.83 -15.33
N LEU A 364 16.16 -15.64 -15.70
CA LEU A 364 14.74 -15.30 -15.62
C LEU A 364 14.02 -15.79 -16.89
N ILE A 365 13.13 -16.76 -16.72
CA ILE A 365 12.34 -17.28 -17.83
C ILE A 365 11.31 -16.21 -18.25
N LEU A 366 11.26 -15.90 -19.52
CA LEU A 366 10.30 -14.97 -20.14
C LEU A 366 9.15 -15.70 -20.84
N ARG A 367 9.47 -16.76 -21.60
CA ARG A 367 8.51 -17.57 -22.34
C ARG A 367 8.88 -19.04 -22.23
N ARG A 368 7.93 -19.89 -21.88
CA ARG A 368 8.13 -21.33 -21.82
C ARG A 368 8.30 -21.94 -23.21
N SER A 369 8.74 -23.19 -23.26
CA SER A 369 8.88 -23.96 -24.50
C SER A 369 7.55 -24.17 -25.24
N ASP A 370 6.42 -24.20 -24.52
CA ASP A 370 5.07 -24.27 -25.09
C ASP A 370 4.55 -22.92 -25.65
N GLY A 371 5.35 -21.87 -25.58
CA GLY A 371 5.02 -20.53 -26.08
C GLY A 371 4.28 -19.64 -25.06
N SER A 372 3.87 -20.16 -23.90
CA SER A 372 3.18 -19.39 -22.87
C SER A 372 4.11 -18.42 -22.14
N THR A 373 3.63 -17.23 -21.80
CA THR A 373 4.39 -16.23 -21.06
C THR A 373 4.20 -16.38 -19.55
N LEU A 374 5.23 -16.00 -18.80
CA LEU A 374 5.16 -15.98 -17.35
C LEU A 374 4.63 -14.61 -16.85
N TYR A 375 4.03 -14.60 -15.67
CA TYR A 375 3.57 -13.36 -15.03
C TYR A 375 4.69 -12.32 -14.90
N THR A 376 5.94 -12.73 -14.62
CA THR A 376 7.09 -11.81 -14.55
C THR A 376 7.35 -11.05 -15.84
N THR A 377 7.09 -11.66 -17.01
CA THR A 377 7.24 -11.00 -18.31
C THR A 377 6.18 -9.92 -18.52
N ARG A 378 4.94 -10.21 -18.08
CA ARG A 378 3.83 -9.26 -18.09
C ARG A 378 4.12 -8.08 -17.15
N ASP A 379 4.67 -8.36 -15.96
CA ASP A 379 5.07 -7.33 -15.00
C ASP A 379 6.19 -6.42 -15.50
N ILE A 380 7.16 -6.97 -16.28
CA ILE A 380 8.18 -6.17 -16.96
C ILE A 380 7.52 -5.24 -17.99
N ALA A 381 6.62 -5.77 -18.82
CA ALA A 381 5.89 -5.00 -19.82
C ALA A 381 5.03 -3.91 -19.15
N TYR A 382 4.32 -4.25 -18.11
CA TYR A 382 3.51 -3.32 -17.35
C TYR A 382 4.34 -2.25 -16.62
N SER A 383 5.52 -2.60 -16.11
CA SER A 383 6.42 -1.63 -15.51
C SER A 383 6.87 -0.58 -16.53
N ILE A 384 7.28 -1.01 -17.74
CA ILE A 384 7.62 -0.11 -18.84
C ILE A 384 6.41 0.76 -19.24
N TYR A 385 5.23 0.18 -19.33
CA TYR A 385 3.98 0.88 -19.64
C TYR A 385 3.68 2.00 -18.62
N LYS A 386 3.77 1.72 -17.32
CA LYS A 386 3.54 2.72 -16.26
C LYS A 386 4.44 3.95 -16.41
N PHE A 387 5.73 3.74 -16.65
CA PHE A 387 6.67 4.85 -16.85
C PHE A 387 6.37 5.66 -18.09
N ASN A 388 6.09 5.00 -19.21
CA ASN A 388 5.89 5.66 -20.51
C ASN A 388 4.55 6.41 -20.58
N GLU A 389 3.48 5.78 -20.14
CA GLU A 389 2.12 6.35 -20.23
C GLU A 389 1.94 7.60 -19.39
N THR A 390 2.60 7.66 -18.21
CA THR A 390 2.49 8.81 -17.29
C THR A 390 3.70 9.74 -17.31
N ASN A 391 4.73 9.45 -18.10
CA ASN A 391 6.04 10.09 -18.01
C ASN A 391 6.53 10.15 -16.55
N ALA A 392 6.39 9.03 -15.82
CA ALA A 392 6.72 8.99 -14.40
C ALA A 392 8.21 9.20 -14.13
N ASP A 393 8.50 9.98 -13.09
CA ASP A 393 9.83 10.06 -12.51
C ASP A 393 10.09 8.82 -11.63
N LYS A 394 9.04 8.32 -10.94
CA LYS A 394 9.11 7.15 -10.07
C LYS A 394 7.84 6.32 -10.15
N VAL A 395 7.99 5.01 -10.01
CA VAL A 395 6.89 4.05 -9.86
C VAL A 395 7.07 3.33 -8.54
N ILE A 396 6.04 3.31 -7.70
CA ILE A 396 6.03 2.65 -6.40
C ILE A 396 5.00 1.54 -6.45
N ASN A 397 5.46 0.29 -6.35
CA ASN A 397 4.61 -0.88 -6.23
C ASN A 397 4.46 -1.24 -4.75
N VAL A 398 3.26 -1.12 -4.20
CA VAL A 398 2.94 -1.54 -2.81
C VAL A 398 2.51 -2.99 -2.85
N ILE A 399 3.42 -3.90 -2.53
CA ILE A 399 3.22 -5.35 -2.66
C ILE A 399 3.81 -6.06 -1.43
N GLY A 400 3.24 -7.22 -1.05
CA GLY A 400 3.70 -7.99 0.10
C GLY A 400 5.20 -8.35 0.08
N ALA A 401 5.78 -8.49 1.25
CA ALA A 401 7.21 -8.80 1.42
C ALA A 401 7.63 -10.15 0.81
N ASP A 402 6.69 -11.06 0.63
CA ASP A 402 6.88 -12.35 -0.07
C ASP A 402 7.23 -12.18 -1.55
N GLN A 403 6.90 -11.02 -2.16
CA GLN A 403 7.18 -10.70 -3.57
C GLN A 403 8.51 -9.94 -3.78
N ARG A 404 9.36 -9.84 -2.78
CA ARG A 404 10.67 -9.16 -2.90
C ARG A 404 11.52 -9.70 -4.03
N LEU A 405 11.59 -11.03 -4.14
CA LEU A 405 12.40 -11.67 -5.16
C LEU A 405 11.87 -11.40 -6.58
N PRO A 406 10.61 -11.62 -6.91
CA PRO A 406 10.04 -11.23 -8.21
C PRO A 406 10.25 -9.75 -8.54
N GLN A 407 10.03 -8.85 -7.60
CA GLN A 407 10.23 -7.40 -7.82
C GLN A 407 11.69 -7.04 -8.09
N LEU A 408 12.65 -7.70 -7.44
CA LEU A 408 14.06 -7.56 -7.73
C LEU A 408 14.41 -8.08 -9.13
N GLN A 409 13.87 -9.24 -9.52
CA GLN A 409 14.07 -9.81 -10.85
C GLN A 409 13.54 -8.89 -11.96
N ILE A 410 12.38 -8.25 -11.78
CA ILE A 410 11.84 -7.25 -12.71
C ILE A 410 12.81 -6.08 -12.87
N ARG A 411 13.34 -5.53 -11.77
CA ARG A 411 14.31 -4.43 -11.82
C ARG A 411 15.61 -4.81 -12.56
N LEU A 412 16.11 -6.02 -12.31
CA LEU A 412 17.30 -6.54 -13.00
C LEU A 412 17.03 -6.77 -14.49
N ALA A 413 15.87 -7.31 -14.84
CA ALA A 413 15.46 -7.47 -16.23
C ALA A 413 15.34 -6.11 -16.96
N LEU A 414 14.70 -5.12 -16.36
CA LEU A 414 14.64 -3.76 -16.90
C LEU A 414 16.05 -3.20 -17.15
N LEU A 415 16.96 -3.38 -16.18
CA LEU A 415 18.35 -2.92 -16.32
C LEU A 415 19.06 -3.62 -17.48
N GLY A 416 18.96 -4.94 -17.59
CA GLY A 416 19.55 -5.74 -18.66
C GLY A 416 18.97 -5.42 -20.04
N LEU A 417 17.69 -5.07 -20.13
CA LEU A 417 17.02 -4.65 -21.36
C LEU A 417 17.31 -3.20 -21.77
N GLY A 418 18.10 -2.46 -20.98
CA GLY A 418 18.49 -1.08 -21.28
C GLY A 418 17.61 0.00 -20.65
N PHE A 419 16.58 -0.35 -19.89
CA PHE A 419 15.69 0.56 -19.18
C PHE A 419 16.31 0.98 -17.82
N LYS A 420 17.50 1.59 -17.87
CA LYS A 420 18.27 1.96 -16.66
C LYS A 420 17.50 2.95 -15.77
N LYS A 421 16.85 3.96 -16.37
CA LYS A 421 16.07 4.96 -15.63
C LYS A 421 14.93 4.27 -14.85
N GLU A 422 14.17 3.42 -15.51
CA GLU A 422 13.03 2.70 -14.96
C GLU A 422 13.47 1.74 -13.86
N ALA A 423 14.53 0.96 -14.10
CA ALA A 423 15.10 0.02 -13.14
C ALA A 423 15.51 0.70 -11.82
N LEU A 424 16.06 1.91 -11.89
CA LEU A 424 16.53 2.66 -10.70
C LEU A 424 15.41 3.41 -9.99
N ASN A 425 14.29 3.68 -10.67
CA ASN A 425 13.15 4.44 -10.13
C ASN A 425 11.89 3.58 -9.92
N LEU A 426 11.96 2.29 -10.17
CA LEU A 426 10.95 1.31 -9.75
C LEU A 426 11.21 0.93 -8.29
N ILE A 427 10.30 1.27 -7.40
CA ILE A 427 10.42 1.08 -5.96
C ILE A 427 9.43 0.01 -5.53
N HIS A 428 9.90 -1.04 -4.90
CA HIS A 428 9.06 -1.97 -4.16
C HIS A 428 8.90 -1.46 -2.73
N TYR A 429 7.67 -1.02 -2.39
CA TYR A 429 7.30 -0.69 -1.02
C TYR A 429 6.64 -1.92 -0.40
N ASP A 430 7.44 -2.70 0.31
CA ASP A 430 7.03 -3.97 0.88
C ASP A 430 6.38 -3.82 2.27
N TYR A 431 5.48 -4.75 2.59
CA TYR A 431 4.79 -4.79 3.89
C TYR A 431 4.57 -6.24 4.34
N GLU A 432 4.51 -6.44 5.65
CA GLU A 432 4.23 -7.71 6.29
C GLU A 432 2.72 -7.97 6.43
N ILE A 433 2.37 -9.23 6.59
CA ILE A 433 0.99 -9.72 6.61
C ILE A 433 0.16 -9.17 7.78
N VAL A 434 -1.18 -9.17 7.59
CA VAL A 434 -2.15 -8.96 8.65
C VAL A 434 -2.68 -10.31 9.12
N ARG A 435 -2.75 -10.51 10.44
CA ARG A 435 -3.32 -11.69 11.07
C ARG A 435 -4.60 -11.32 11.83
N LEU A 436 -5.60 -12.19 11.75
CA LEU A 436 -6.81 -12.11 12.56
C LEU A 436 -6.77 -13.24 13.60
N PRO A 437 -6.87 -12.93 14.91
CA PRO A 437 -6.90 -13.96 15.94
C PRO A 437 -8.07 -14.94 15.73
N GLY A 438 -7.75 -16.24 15.73
CA GLY A 438 -8.76 -17.31 15.65
C GLY A 438 -9.46 -17.49 14.31
N LYS A 439 -9.04 -16.78 13.24
CA LYS A 439 -9.64 -16.93 11.90
C LYS A 439 -8.56 -17.29 10.88
N ALA A 440 -8.79 -18.37 10.13
CA ALA A 440 -7.97 -18.73 8.98
C ALA A 440 -8.36 -17.87 7.77
N MET A 441 -7.41 -17.65 6.85
CA MET A 441 -7.64 -16.85 5.64
C MET A 441 -7.24 -17.65 4.40
N HIS A 442 -8.13 -18.52 3.91
CA HIS A 442 -7.92 -19.36 2.73
C HIS A 442 -8.91 -19.00 1.61
N GLY A 443 -8.53 -18.03 0.76
CA GLY A 443 -9.40 -17.53 -0.32
C GLY A 443 -9.95 -18.59 -1.28
N ARG A 444 -9.15 -19.61 -1.62
CA ARG A 444 -9.54 -20.67 -2.57
C ARG A 444 -10.75 -21.51 -2.13
N ARG A 445 -11.04 -21.58 -0.83
CA ARG A 445 -12.13 -22.40 -0.27
C ARG A 445 -13.25 -21.55 0.30
N GLY A 446 -13.30 -20.25 0.00
CA GLY A 446 -14.29 -19.33 0.55
C GLY A 446 -14.13 -19.09 2.07
N GLU A 447 -12.94 -19.34 2.63
CA GLU A 447 -12.62 -19.12 4.04
C GLU A 447 -11.80 -17.83 4.18
N TYR A 448 -12.48 -16.70 4.12
CA TYR A 448 -11.86 -15.38 4.34
C TYR A 448 -12.86 -14.47 5.05
N VAL A 449 -12.32 -13.49 5.75
CA VAL A 449 -13.11 -12.42 6.37
C VAL A 449 -13.05 -11.22 5.45
N THR A 450 -14.18 -10.84 4.88
CA THR A 450 -14.26 -9.69 3.96
C THR A 450 -14.00 -8.38 4.68
N LEU A 451 -13.54 -7.37 3.95
CA LEU A 451 -13.42 -6.01 4.50
C LEU A 451 -14.77 -5.43 4.91
N ASP A 452 -15.82 -5.75 4.16
CA ASP A 452 -17.18 -5.33 4.48
C ASP A 452 -17.65 -5.89 5.82
N GLU A 453 -17.41 -7.20 6.09
CA GLU A 453 -17.75 -7.83 7.37
C GLU A 453 -16.98 -7.20 8.54
N VAL A 454 -15.69 -6.95 8.37
CA VAL A 454 -14.89 -6.28 9.42
C VAL A 454 -15.39 -4.87 9.69
N LEU A 455 -15.73 -4.11 8.64
CA LEU A 455 -16.30 -2.78 8.79
C LEU A 455 -17.65 -2.81 9.51
N GLU A 456 -18.53 -3.78 9.18
CA GLU A 456 -19.80 -3.96 9.88
C GLU A 456 -19.60 -4.35 11.35
N ASP A 457 -18.68 -5.27 11.64
CA ASP A 457 -18.38 -5.66 13.02
C ASP A 457 -17.89 -4.47 13.86
N ILE A 458 -17.01 -3.63 13.30
CA ILE A 458 -16.53 -2.41 13.98
C ILE A 458 -17.67 -1.42 14.15
N LYS A 459 -18.47 -1.19 13.11
CA LYS A 459 -19.62 -0.28 13.13
C LYS A 459 -20.65 -0.67 14.17
N ASN A 460 -21.01 -1.95 14.23
CA ASN A 460 -22.00 -2.45 15.21
C ASN A 460 -21.52 -2.23 16.65
N LYS A 461 -20.25 -2.50 16.96
CA LYS A 461 -19.67 -2.20 18.26
C LYS A 461 -19.62 -0.70 18.57
N ALA A 462 -19.36 0.13 17.55
CA ALA A 462 -19.39 1.57 17.73
C ALA A 462 -20.82 2.08 18.00
N ILE A 463 -21.85 1.53 17.36
CA ILE A 463 -23.27 1.85 17.62
C ILE A 463 -23.63 1.47 19.06
N GLU A 464 -23.23 0.29 19.52
CA GLU A 464 -23.47 -0.15 20.90
C GLU A 464 -22.86 0.83 21.90
N GLU A 465 -21.59 1.21 21.72
CA GLU A 465 -20.91 2.16 22.59
C GLU A 465 -21.54 3.57 22.56
N LEU A 466 -21.97 4.04 21.37
CA LEU A 466 -22.67 5.32 21.23
C LEU A 466 -24.01 5.33 21.98
N LYS A 467 -24.80 4.25 21.88
CA LYS A 467 -26.09 4.11 22.58
C LYS A 467 -25.91 3.98 24.10
N ASN A 468 -24.87 3.28 24.55
CA ASN A 468 -24.55 3.19 25.99
C ASN A 468 -24.23 4.57 26.59
N ARG A 469 -23.56 5.45 25.84
CA ARG A 469 -23.21 6.82 26.28
C ARG A 469 -24.34 7.83 26.12
N ASN A 470 -25.16 7.66 25.10
CA ASN A 470 -26.30 8.50 24.81
C ASN A 470 -27.50 7.64 24.36
N PRO A 471 -28.31 7.15 25.33
CA PRO A 471 -29.43 6.26 25.01
C PRO A 471 -30.49 6.88 24.08
N ASN A 472 -30.56 8.20 24.02
CA ASN A 472 -31.53 8.93 23.19
C ASN A 472 -30.98 9.37 21.82
N ILE A 473 -29.80 8.87 21.41
CA ILE A 473 -29.25 9.21 20.10
C ILE A 473 -30.15 8.70 18.98
N ASN A 474 -30.40 9.55 17.99
CA ASN A 474 -31.13 9.15 16.79
C ASN A 474 -30.37 8.02 16.06
N ASN A 475 -31.10 6.99 15.59
CA ASN A 475 -30.48 5.83 14.95
C ASN A 475 -29.70 6.21 13.65
N ASP A 476 -30.20 7.12 12.84
CA ASP A 476 -29.52 7.53 11.60
C ASP A 476 -28.22 8.26 11.92
N VAL A 477 -28.24 9.16 12.92
CA VAL A 477 -27.05 9.85 13.41
C VAL A 477 -26.04 8.87 14.01
N ALA A 478 -26.52 7.89 14.80
CA ALA A 478 -25.66 6.86 15.35
C ALA A 478 -24.99 6.02 14.26
N ASN A 479 -25.74 5.66 13.21
CA ASN A 479 -25.21 4.91 12.05
C ASN A 479 -24.16 5.71 11.29
N GLU A 480 -24.40 7.01 11.03
CA GLU A 480 -23.44 7.87 10.34
C GLU A 480 -22.14 8.04 11.14
N ILE A 481 -22.24 8.29 12.44
CA ILE A 481 -21.07 8.43 13.31
C ILE A 481 -20.30 7.11 13.39
N ALA A 482 -21.01 5.99 13.58
CA ALA A 482 -20.39 4.68 13.68
C ALA A 482 -19.67 4.28 12.39
N GLU A 483 -20.20 4.64 11.22
CA GLU A 483 -19.52 4.41 9.93
C GLU A 483 -18.18 5.18 9.86
N LYS A 484 -18.17 6.45 10.23
CA LYS A 484 -16.93 7.26 10.29
C LYS A 484 -15.92 6.70 11.30
N ILE A 485 -16.41 6.17 12.43
CA ILE A 485 -15.56 5.49 13.42
C ILE A 485 -14.99 4.20 12.83
N ALA A 486 -15.81 3.38 12.18
CA ALA A 486 -15.38 2.11 11.60
C ALA A 486 -14.27 2.30 10.55
N VAL A 487 -14.50 3.21 9.62
CA VAL A 487 -13.51 3.55 8.57
C VAL A 487 -12.21 4.08 9.18
N GLY A 488 -12.31 5.06 10.09
CA GLY A 488 -11.13 5.62 10.77
C GLY A 488 -10.36 4.59 11.59
N THR A 489 -11.08 3.70 12.28
CA THR A 489 -10.50 2.59 13.06
C THR A 489 -9.71 1.63 12.19
N LEU A 490 -10.31 1.15 11.10
CA LEU A 490 -9.66 0.21 10.19
C LEU A 490 -8.43 0.85 9.53
N ARG A 491 -8.60 2.03 8.91
CA ARG A 491 -7.51 2.73 8.22
C ARG A 491 -6.32 3.00 9.14
N PHE A 492 -6.56 3.56 10.32
CA PHE A 492 -5.49 3.84 11.28
C PHE A 492 -4.78 2.57 11.74
N SER A 493 -5.53 1.51 12.05
CA SER A 493 -4.96 0.24 12.50
C SER A 493 -4.00 -0.37 11.48
N MET A 494 -4.27 -0.21 10.17
CA MET A 494 -3.42 -0.77 9.11
C MET A 494 -2.08 -0.05 8.96
N ILE A 495 -2.01 1.24 9.32
CA ILE A 495 -0.83 2.09 9.08
C ILE A 495 -0.07 2.49 10.35
N GLN A 496 -0.61 2.24 11.54
CA GLN A 496 0.00 2.67 12.80
C GLN A 496 1.36 2.03 13.11
N LEU A 497 1.63 0.86 12.56
CA LEU A 497 2.90 0.15 12.71
C LEU A 497 3.74 0.28 11.45
N ASN A 498 5.07 0.23 11.64
CA ASN A 498 5.98 0.12 10.51
C ASN A 498 5.54 -1.01 9.57
N ALA A 499 5.56 -0.75 8.25
CA ALA A 499 5.09 -1.69 7.23
C ALA A 499 5.75 -3.07 7.35
N MET A 500 7.04 -3.13 7.74
CA MET A 500 7.82 -4.35 7.90
C MET A 500 7.55 -5.14 9.19
N LYS A 501 6.63 -4.69 10.03
CA LYS A 501 6.22 -5.45 11.23
C LYS A 501 4.89 -6.17 10.95
N PRO A 502 4.77 -7.48 11.22
CA PRO A 502 3.49 -8.16 11.15
C PRO A 502 2.44 -7.47 12.02
N LEU A 503 1.22 -7.38 11.52
CA LEU A 503 0.10 -6.75 12.21
C LEU A 503 -0.91 -7.80 12.66
N THR A 504 -1.23 -7.82 13.95
CA THR A 504 -2.39 -8.56 14.48
C THR A 504 -3.52 -7.58 14.72
N PHE A 505 -4.61 -7.73 13.96
CA PHE A 505 -5.77 -6.86 14.07
C PHE A 505 -6.76 -7.40 15.10
N ASP A 506 -7.04 -6.61 16.13
CA ASP A 506 -8.00 -6.89 17.19
C ASP A 506 -8.98 -5.72 17.28
N ILE A 507 -10.27 -5.99 17.04
CA ILE A 507 -11.32 -4.97 17.00
C ILE A 507 -11.44 -4.24 18.33
N ASN A 508 -11.33 -4.94 19.47
CA ASN A 508 -11.50 -4.33 20.79
C ASN A 508 -10.36 -3.35 21.10
N LYS A 509 -9.13 -3.71 20.73
CA LYS A 509 -7.97 -2.81 20.83
C LYS A 509 -8.08 -1.64 19.87
N ALA A 510 -8.54 -1.89 18.64
CA ALA A 510 -8.67 -0.87 17.61
C ALA A 510 -9.72 0.20 17.94
N LEU A 511 -10.75 -0.12 18.72
CA LEU A 511 -11.78 0.80 19.19
C LEU A 511 -11.43 1.54 20.50
N ASN A 512 -10.23 1.36 21.05
CA ASN A 512 -9.81 1.99 22.29
C ASN A 512 -9.78 3.53 22.16
N LEU A 513 -10.51 4.24 23.03
CA LEU A 513 -10.57 5.70 23.08
C LEU A 513 -9.46 6.37 23.91
N ARG A 514 -8.55 5.59 24.49
CA ARG A 514 -7.56 6.12 25.44
C ARG A 514 -6.20 6.37 24.79
N GLU A 515 -5.81 5.52 23.83
CA GLU A 515 -4.49 5.62 23.20
C GLU A 515 -4.38 4.83 21.88
N ASN A 516 -3.52 5.30 20.99
CA ASN A 516 -3.05 4.60 19.79
C ASN A 516 -4.15 3.95 18.92
N SER A 517 -5.24 4.67 18.69
CA SER A 517 -6.35 4.20 17.85
C SER A 517 -6.94 5.30 16.97
N GLY A 518 -7.65 4.92 15.91
CA GLY A 518 -8.41 5.84 15.07
C GLY A 518 -9.43 6.64 15.89
N PRO A 519 -10.30 5.99 16.68
CA PRO A 519 -11.27 6.69 17.55
C PRO A 519 -10.63 7.65 18.56
N TYR A 520 -9.45 7.34 19.08
CA TYR A 520 -8.71 8.26 19.95
C TYR A 520 -8.33 9.55 19.23
N LEU A 521 -7.85 9.46 17.99
CA LEU A 521 -7.53 10.65 17.18
C LEU A 521 -8.77 11.46 16.85
N GLN A 522 -9.86 10.79 16.43
CA GLN A 522 -11.14 11.45 16.14
C GLN A 522 -11.70 12.17 17.38
N TYR A 523 -11.69 11.49 18.52
CA TYR A 523 -12.14 12.07 19.79
C TYR A 523 -11.29 13.27 20.21
N THR A 524 -9.97 13.19 20.08
CA THR A 524 -9.05 14.29 20.40
C THR A 524 -9.32 15.50 19.52
N TYR A 525 -9.53 15.28 18.21
CA TYR A 525 -9.89 16.33 17.26
C TYR A 525 -11.21 17.03 17.65
N VAL A 526 -12.27 16.24 17.90
CA VAL A 526 -13.57 16.78 18.29
C VAL A 526 -13.51 17.55 19.62
N ARG A 527 -12.74 17.07 20.60
CA ARG A 527 -12.52 17.81 21.85
C ARG A 527 -11.84 19.15 21.61
N ALA A 528 -10.79 19.18 20.80
CA ALA A 528 -10.10 20.42 20.46
C ALA A 528 -11.04 21.41 19.75
N LEU A 529 -11.83 20.92 18.80
CA LEU A 529 -12.83 21.72 18.07
C LEU A 529 -13.88 22.33 19.03
N ASN A 530 -14.46 21.51 19.91
CA ASN A 530 -15.45 21.96 20.90
C ASN A 530 -14.88 23.01 21.88
N ILE A 531 -13.60 22.92 22.22
CA ILE A 531 -12.94 23.93 23.06
C ILE A 531 -12.88 25.27 22.30
N LEU A 532 -12.50 25.24 21.03
CA LEU A 532 -12.44 26.44 20.19
C LEU A 532 -13.83 27.07 20.00
N GLU A 533 -14.84 26.27 19.72
CA GLU A 533 -16.23 26.74 19.53
C GLU A 533 -16.80 27.37 20.81
N LYS A 534 -16.58 26.76 21.98
CA LYS A 534 -17.02 27.29 23.28
C LYS A 534 -16.28 28.56 23.69
N HIS A 535 -15.00 28.68 23.35
CA HIS A 535 -14.20 29.84 23.68
C HIS A 535 -14.53 31.05 22.79
N GLY A 536 -15.00 30.84 21.55
CA GLY A 536 -15.25 31.91 20.58
C GLY A 536 -13.94 32.50 20.02
N LYS A 537 -13.91 33.81 19.78
CA LYS A 537 -12.72 34.47 19.22
C LYS A 537 -11.54 34.40 20.18
N ILE A 538 -10.40 33.90 19.70
CA ILE A 538 -9.16 33.84 20.45
C ILE A 538 -8.57 35.25 20.59
N ASN A 539 -8.33 35.71 21.81
CA ASN A 539 -7.55 36.93 22.06
C ASN A 539 -6.07 36.61 22.13
N TYR A 540 -5.39 36.72 21.00
CA TYR A 540 -3.96 36.45 20.89
C TYR A 540 -3.09 37.40 21.72
N ASP A 541 -3.55 38.62 22.00
CA ASP A 541 -2.79 39.61 22.76
C ASP A 541 -2.82 39.32 24.28
N ALA A 542 -3.76 38.49 24.72
CA ALA A 542 -3.85 38.01 26.10
C ALA A 542 -2.98 36.78 26.38
N ILE A 543 -2.36 36.20 25.36
CA ILE A 543 -1.49 35.01 25.52
C ILE A 543 -0.14 35.47 26.10
N LYS A 544 0.09 35.14 27.36
CA LYS A 544 1.33 35.50 28.07
C LYS A 544 2.39 34.41 27.90
N ASN A 545 3.68 34.83 27.88
CA ASN A 545 4.81 33.91 27.77
C ASN A 545 4.88 32.87 28.90
N GLU A 546 4.36 33.18 30.09
CA GLU A 546 4.25 32.24 31.22
C GLU A 546 3.42 30.98 30.92
N THR A 547 2.54 31.03 29.92
CA THR A 547 1.74 29.86 29.52
C THR A 547 2.54 28.76 28.83
N VAL A 548 3.75 29.07 28.35
CA VAL A 548 4.62 28.13 27.61
C VAL A 548 5.52 27.29 28.53
N ASN A 549 5.74 27.73 29.75
CA ASN A 549 6.69 27.12 30.70
C ASN A 549 6.22 25.74 31.27
N HIS A 550 5.06 25.22 30.87
CA HIS A 550 4.61 23.91 31.30
C HIS A 550 5.10 22.82 30.34
N LYS A 551 5.78 21.79 30.84
CA LYS A 551 6.39 20.69 30.06
C LYS A 551 5.45 20.10 28.99
N LEU A 552 4.17 19.84 29.32
CA LEU A 552 3.19 19.28 28.40
C LEU A 552 2.79 20.26 27.28
N ARG A 553 2.67 21.55 27.60
CA ARG A 553 2.35 22.60 26.61
C ARG A 553 3.49 22.79 25.63
N ARG A 554 4.73 22.77 26.13
CA ARG A 554 5.93 22.83 25.29
C ARG A 554 5.99 21.64 24.34
N SER A 555 5.83 20.41 24.85
CA SER A 555 5.83 19.20 24.02
C SER A 555 4.77 19.26 22.93
N MET A 556 3.54 19.66 23.26
CA MET A 556 2.45 19.80 22.29
C MET A 556 2.77 20.85 21.22
N LEU A 557 3.33 22.01 21.62
CA LEU A 557 3.72 23.06 20.70
C LEU A 557 4.78 22.56 19.71
N ILE A 558 5.87 21.97 20.21
CA ILE A 558 6.95 21.45 19.38
C ILE A 558 6.48 20.38 18.40
N LYS A 559 5.63 19.43 18.86
CA LYS A 559 5.07 18.39 17.98
C LYS A 559 4.17 18.96 16.88
N THR A 560 3.33 19.94 17.25
CA THR A 560 2.48 20.63 16.26
C THR A 560 3.32 21.35 15.21
N LEU A 561 4.43 21.94 15.60
CA LEU A 561 5.34 22.66 14.71
C LEU A 561 6.16 21.74 13.81
N LYS A 562 6.48 20.53 14.29
CA LYS A 562 7.18 19.52 13.50
C LYS A 562 6.29 18.90 12.42
N PHE A 563 4.96 18.92 12.59
CA PHE A 563 4.03 18.29 11.67
C PHE A 563 4.27 18.64 10.18
N PRO A 564 4.55 19.90 9.79
CA PRO A 564 4.85 20.22 8.39
C PRO A 564 6.14 19.60 7.84
N LEU A 565 7.00 19.05 8.70
CA LEU A 565 8.30 18.46 8.34
C LEU A 565 8.21 16.95 8.13
N ILE A 566 7.15 16.34 8.63
CA ILE A 566 6.87 14.91 8.48
C ILE A 566 6.22 14.66 7.12
#